data_91a0a906be697582e450ab0dc958bd2d
#
_entry.id   91a0a906be697582e450ab0dc958bd2d
#
_cell.length_a   1.000
_cell.length_b   1.000
_cell.length_c   1.000
_cell.angle_alpha   90.00
_cell.angle_beta   90.00
_cell.angle_gamma   90.00
#
_symmetry.space_group_name_H-M   'P 1'
#
loop_
_entity.id
_entity.type
_entity.pdbx_description
1 polymer ?
#
loop_
_entity_poly.entity_id
_entity_poly.type
_entity_poly.pdbx_seq_one_letter_code
_entity_poly.pdbx_strand_id
1 'polypeptide(L)'
;MSRFSIRRYAKKIYNHVRFVTAIYVICYFFDLKFHLFKASIRYGMRCTQLMYSHSTVFVACCVFLIGILLAVSNYNNDWKKCLGILLFLMCTTLRSKAWGIAIAIVLICYFTFYRRKKITIKTLLLFVPLVVALAWNQIYYYFFSSIQGDSARYQLLINSFKVIKDHFPIGSGFGTYASYYSGKYYSPIYSSYGLTGIYGLTRDNTSFISDSFWPMVFAQTGLIGTVAFGCALLRLFKQIQKIRITSMAFYASAISVLSYLLIASTAESAFVHPVAIPIALWLGVIMNQDTFDVEGGNHPNG
;
A
#
# COMPACT_ATOMS: atom_id res chain seq x y z
N MET A 1 14.07 29.08 7.91
CA MET A 1 14.02 27.61 7.79
C MET A 1 14.54 27.23 6.42
N SER A 2 15.65 26.46 6.33
CA SER A 2 16.16 25.95 5.04
C SER A 2 15.17 24.92 4.48
N ARG A 3 14.55 25.24 3.35
CA ARG A 3 13.55 24.40 2.70
C ARG A 3 14.24 23.15 2.11
N PHE A 4 13.77 21.95 2.44
CA PHE A 4 14.32 20.70 1.92
C PHE A 4 14.01 20.57 0.41
N SER A 5 15.02 20.51 -0.44
CA SER A 5 14.88 20.29 -1.87
C SER A 5 15.39 18.91 -2.26
N ILE A 6 14.52 18.06 -2.80
CA ILE A 6 14.89 16.73 -3.31
C ILE A 6 15.95 16.87 -4.40
N ARG A 7 15.85 17.86 -5.29
CA ARG A 7 16.78 18.07 -6.39
C ARG A 7 18.21 18.28 -5.89
N ARG A 8 18.39 19.13 -4.87
CA ARG A 8 19.70 19.43 -4.28
C ARG A 8 20.40 18.18 -3.72
N TYR A 9 19.65 17.25 -3.16
CA TYR A 9 20.16 16.05 -2.50
C TYR A 9 19.97 14.77 -3.32
N ALA A 10 19.51 14.86 -4.57
CA ALA A 10 19.11 13.70 -5.38
C ALA A 10 20.17 12.60 -5.48
N LYS A 11 21.43 12.97 -5.75
CA LYS A 11 22.56 12.02 -5.81
C LYS A 11 22.81 11.32 -4.47
N LYS A 12 22.73 12.08 -3.36
CA LYS A 12 22.91 11.53 -2.01
C LYS A 12 21.75 10.58 -1.65
N ILE A 13 20.53 10.98 -1.95
CA ILE A 13 19.32 10.15 -1.75
C ILE A 13 19.42 8.86 -2.56
N TYR A 14 19.80 8.94 -3.83
CA TYR A 14 19.99 7.75 -4.67
C TYR A 14 21.04 6.79 -4.07
N ASN A 15 22.17 7.30 -3.62
CA ASN A 15 23.22 6.47 -3.03
C ASN A 15 22.73 5.76 -1.76
N HIS A 16 21.89 6.40 -0.93
CA HIS A 16 21.30 5.76 0.24
C HIS A 16 20.33 4.65 -0.16
N VAL A 17 19.46 4.88 -1.16
CA VAL A 17 18.55 3.84 -1.66
C VAL A 17 19.36 2.65 -2.19
N ARG A 18 20.42 2.90 -2.97
CA ARG A 18 21.29 1.85 -3.50
C ARG A 18 21.97 1.07 -2.37
N PHE A 19 22.47 1.76 -1.34
CA PHE A 19 23.10 1.13 -0.18
C PHE A 19 22.12 0.21 0.57
N VAL A 20 20.91 0.68 0.87
CA VAL A 20 19.87 -0.14 1.53
C VAL A 20 19.48 -1.31 0.65
N THR A 21 19.34 -1.10 -0.67
CA THR A 21 19.05 -2.19 -1.62
C THR A 21 20.15 -3.25 -1.61
N ALA A 22 21.43 -2.84 -1.57
CA ALA A 22 22.55 -3.77 -1.47
C ALA A 22 22.50 -4.59 -0.17
N ILE A 23 22.16 -3.97 0.96
CA ILE A 23 21.96 -4.68 2.23
C ILE A 23 20.85 -5.73 2.08
N TYR A 24 19.72 -5.38 1.48
CA TYR A 24 18.62 -6.35 1.26
C TYR A 24 19.05 -7.52 0.39
N VAL A 25 19.84 -7.27 -0.66
CA VAL A 25 20.38 -8.35 -1.52
C VAL A 25 21.31 -9.25 -0.72
N ILE A 26 22.23 -8.69 0.05
CA ILE A 26 23.16 -9.45 0.89
C ILE A 26 22.36 -10.30 1.90
N CYS A 27 21.42 -9.69 2.63
CA CYS A 27 20.58 -10.40 3.58
C CYS A 27 19.75 -11.52 2.92
N TYR A 28 19.24 -11.28 1.69
CA TYR A 28 18.50 -12.27 0.93
C TYR A 28 19.35 -13.51 0.61
N PHE A 29 20.56 -13.33 0.08
CA PHE A 29 21.44 -14.46 -0.22
C PHE A 29 21.91 -15.20 1.03
N PHE A 30 22.21 -14.48 2.11
CA PHE A 30 22.52 -15.11 3.40
C PHE A 30 21.34 -15.90 3.96
N ASP A 31 20.12 -15.35 3.86
CA ASP A 31 18.92 -16.06 4.32
C ASP A 31 18.60 -17.31 3.48
N LEU A 32 18.86 -17.27 2.18
CA LEU A 32 18.72 -18.45 1.31
C LEU A 32 19.66 -19.59 1.72
N LYS A 33 20.90 -19.27 2.14
CA LYS A 33 21.89 -20.26 2.49
C LYS A 33 21.78 -20.73 3.95
N PHE A 34 21.58 -19.80 4.88
CA PHE A 34 21.71 -20.06 6.32
C PHE A 34 20.37 -20.03 7.06
N HIS A 35 19.27 -19.69 6.39
CA HIS A 35 17.93 -19.60 7.00
C HIS A 35 17.88 -18.72 8.26
N LEU A 36 18.54 -17.55 8.20
CA LEU A 36 18.76 -16.68 9.37
C LEU A 36 17.47 -16.05 9.90
N PHE A 37 16.52 -15.75 9.02
CA PHE A 37 15.30 -15.04 9.41
C PHE A 37 14.11 -15.97 9.49
N LYS A 38 13.13 -15.62 10.32
CA LYS A 38 11.82 -16.30 10.31
C LYS A 38 11.18 -16.12 8.94
N ALA A 39 10.58 -17.18 8.42
CA ALA A 39 9.87 -17.13 7.15
C ALA A 39 8.70 -18.10 7.14
N SER A 40 7.60 -17.70 6.50
CA SER A 40 6.50 -18.61 6.18
C SER A 40 6.83 -19.41 4.93
N ILE A 41 6.31 -20.63 4.82
CA ILE A 41 6.42 -21.46 3.61
C ILE A 41 5.15 -21.27 2.79
N ARG A 42 5.29 -21.03 1.48
CA ARG A 42 4.19 -20.97 0.52
C ARG A 42 4.60 -21.68 -0.76
N TYR A 43 3.70 -22.49 -1.30
CA TYR A 43 3.96 -23.27 -2.52
C TYR A 43 5.25 -24.11 -2.42
N GLY A 44 5.56 -24.63 -1.22
CA GLY A 44 6.79 -25.39 -0.96
C GLY A 44 8.08 -24.55 -0.90
N MET A 45 7.99 -23.21 -1.06
CA MET A 45 9.12 -22.30 -1.05
C MET A 45 9.11 -21.39 0.17
N ARG A 46 10.29 -20.98 0.62
CA ARG A 46 10.48 -20.05 1.73
C ARG A 46 10.18 -18.61 1.28
N CYS A 47 9.25 -17.95 1.96
CA CYS A 47 8.88 -16.56 1.68
C CYS A 47 9.92 -15.59 2.22
N THR A 48 10.42 -14.67 1.40
CA THR A 48 11.34 -13.63 1.87
C THR A 48 10.64 -12.67 2.82
N GLN A 49 11.21 -12.48 3.99
CA GLN A 49 10.73 -11.58 5.04
C GLN A 49 11.87 -10.73 5.60
N LEU A 50 13.12 -11.22 5.48
CA LEU A 50 14.34 -10.64 6.03
C LEU A 50 14.18 -10.34 7.54
N MET A 51 14.73 -9.20 8.00
CA MET A 51 14.67 -8.75 9.39
C MET A 51 13.29 -8.25 9.84
N TYR A 52 12.30 -8.25 8.97
CA TYR A 52 10.98 -7.71 9.30
C TYR A 52 10.08 -8.75 9.99
N SER A 53 9.15 -8.27 10.80
CA SER A 53 8.18 -9.13 11.51
C SER A 53 7.23 -9.88 10.57
N HIS A 54 6.99 -9.31 9.38
CA HIS A 54 6.08 -9.88 8.39
C HIS A 54 6.48 -9.50 6.95
N SER A 55 6.25 -10.38 5.99
CA SER A 55 6.58 -10.15 4.59
C SER A 55 5.85 -8.94 3.97
N THR A 56 4.68 -8.55 4.50
CA THR A 56 3.96 -7.35 4.02
C THR A 56 4.67 -6.06 4.43
N VAL A 57 5.30 -6.02 5.60
CA VAL A 57 6.13 -4.89 6.03
C VAL A 57 7.35 -4.75 5.12
N PHE A 58 7.99 -5.88 4.77
CA PHE A 58 9.09 -5.87 3.81
C PHE A 58 8.67 -5.34 2.44
N VAL A 59 7.50 -5.77 1.92
CA VAL A 59 6.92 -5.22 0.68
C VAL A 59 6.71 -3.71 0.78
N ALA A 60 6.16 -3.23 1.89
CA ALA A 60 5.95 -1.79 2.14
C ALA A 60 7.26 -0.99 2.10
N CYS A 61 8.32 -1.52 2.74
CA CYS A 61 9.65 -0.91 2.71
C CYS A 61 10.24 -0.90 1.30
N CYS A 62 10.10 -1.98 0.53
CA CYS A 62 10.52 -2.01 -0.87
C CYS A 62 9.78 -0.95 -1.70
N VAL A 63 8.46 -0.82 -1.55
CA VAL A 63 7.66 0.20 -2.26
C VAL A 63 8.06 1.61 -1.84
N PHE A 64 8.33 1.84 -0.56
CA PHE A 64 8.82 3.14 -0.09
C PHE A 64 10.16 3.50 -0.74
N LEU A 65 11.12 2.56 -0.78
CA LEU A 65 12.40 2.75 -1.47
C LEU A 65 12.21 2.98 -2.98
N ILE A 66 11.29 2.25 -3.62
CA ILE A 66 10.94 2.45 -5.04
C ILE A 66 10.35 3.86 -5.23
N GLY A 67 9.47 4.30 -4.34
CA GLY A 67 8.93 5.66 -4.39
C GLY A 67 10.04 6.73 -4.35
N ILE A 68 10.98 6.61 -3.43
CA ILE A 68 12.14 7.50 -3.34
C ILE A 68 13.01 7.42 -4.61
N LEU A 69 13.29 6.20 -5.07
CA LEU A 69 14.09 5.96 -6.28
C LEU A 69 13.49 6.62 -7.52
N LEU A 70 12.18 6.47 -7.71
CA LEU A 70 11.48 7.07 -8.83
C LEU A 70 11.53 8.61 -8.80
N ALA A 71 11.42 9.22 -7.63
CA ALA A 71 11.50 10.67 -7.49
C ALA A 71 12.86 11.24 -7.90
N VAL A 72 13.93 10.47 -7.74
CA VAL A 72 15.29 10.87 -8.12
C VAL A 72 15.78 10.25 -9.44
N SER A 73 14.90 9.60 -10.19
CA SER A 73 15.24 8.86 -11.43
C SER A 73 15.86 9.74 -12.54
N ASN A 74 15.52 11.02 -12.58
CA ASN A 74 16.08 11.97 -13.57
C ASN A 74 17.56 12.31 -13.33
N TYR A 75 18.10 11.98 -12.16
CA TYR A 75 19.46 12.37 -11.76
C TYR A 75 20.48 11.23 -11.83
N ASN A 76 20.04 10.03 -12.23
CA ASN A 76 20.93 8.87 -12.32
C ASN A 76 20.40 7.85 -13.33
N ASN A 77 21.25 7.37 -14.23
CA ASN A 77 20.87 6.43 -15.30
C ASN A 77 20.69 4.98 -14.81
N ASP A 78 21.28 4.61 -13.67
CA ASP A 78 21.23 3.23 -13.15
C ASP A 78 20.01 2.94 -12.27
N TRP A 79 19.08 3.89 -12.13
CA TRP A 79 17.88 3.70 -11.30
C TRP A 79 17.06 2.47 -11.70
N LYS A 80 17.03 2.12 -13.01
CA LYS A 80 16.28 0.96 -13.53
C LYS A 80 16.81 -0.36 -12.98
N LYS A 81 18.14 -0.49 -12.80
CA LYS A 81 18.75 -1.70 -12.21
C LYS A 81 18.31 -1.86 -10.75
N CYS A 82 18.39 -0.78 -9.98
CA CYS A 82 17.96 -0.77 -8.59
C CYS A 82 16.45 -1.07 -8.46
N LEU A 83 15.61 -0.49 -9.34
CA LEU A 83 14.19 -0.80 -9.42
C LEU A 83 13.95 -2.29 -9.67
N GLY A 84 14.63 -2.88 -10.66
CA GLY A 84 14.49 -4.31 -10.99
C GLY A 84 14.83 -5.22 -9.79
N ILE A 85 15.91 -4.89 -9.06
CA ILE A 85 16.30 -5.63 -7.86
C ILE A 85 15.23 -5.54 -6.77
N LEU A 86 14.71 -4.34 -6.47
CA LEU A 86 13.67 -4.16 -5.46
C LEU A 86 12.37 -4.86 -5.84
N LEU A 87 11.95 -4.82 -7.11
CA LEU A 87 10.78 -5.55 -7.61
C LEU A 87 10.99 -7.07 -7.49
N PHE A 88 12.17 -7.58 -7.85
CA PHE A 88 12.51 -8.99 -7.68
C PHE A 88 12.39 -9.41 -6.21
N LEU A 89 13.06 -8.71 -5.30
CA LEU A 89 13.01 -9.00 -3.87
C LEU A 89 11.59 -8.95 -3.30
N MET A 90 10.76 -8.04 -3.79
CA MET A 90 9.35 -7.95 -3.41
C MET A 90 8.56 -9.18 -3.89
N CYS A 91 8.83 -9.68 -5.11
CA CYS A 91 8.19 -10.86 -5.67
C CYS A 91 8.60 -12.16 -4.94
N THR A 92 9.81 -12.25 -4.39
CA THR A 92 10.25 -13.42 -3.60
C THR A 92 9.51 -13.59 -2.27
N THR A 93 8.69 -12.62 -1.86
CA THR A 93 7.76 -12.79 -0.72
C THR A 93 6.62 -13.78 -1.00
N LEU A 94 6.43 -14.19 -2.25
CA LEU A 94 5.38 -15.11 -2.73
C LEU A 94 3.95 -14.68 -2.32
N ARG A 95 3.75 -13.40 -2.10
CA ARG A 95 2.43 -12.82 -1.81
C ARG A 95 1.78 -12.35 -3.11
N SER A 96 0.57 -12.83 -3.43
CA SER A 96 -0.16 -12.43 -4.65
C SER A 96 -0.30 -10.91 -4.79
N LYS A 97 -0.57 -10.21 -3.68
CA LYS A 97 -0.63 -8.74 -3.69
C LYS A 97 0.72 -8.06 -3.99
N ALA A 98 1.85 -8.66 -3.59
CA ALA A 98 3.17 -8.13 -3.94
C ALA A 98 3.42 -8.19 -5.44
N TRP A 99 3.01 -9.28 -6.09
CA TRP A 99 3.05 -9.39 -7.55
C TRP A 99 2.14 -8.37 -8.23
N GLY A 100 0.92 -8.19 -7.74
CA GLY A 100 0.00 -7.17 -8.25
C GLY A 100 0.57 -5.75 -8.14
N ILE A 101 1.20 -5.42 -7.01
CA ILE A 101 1.87 -4.13 -6.79
C ILE A 101 3.08 -3.98 -7.72
N ALA A 102 3.89 -5.02 -7.89
CA ALA A 102 5.04 -5.00 -8.78
C ALA A 102 4.63 -4.70 -10.23
N ILE A 103 3.59 -5.40 -10.72
CA ILE A 103 3.02 -5.18 -12.06
C ILE A 103 2.50 -3.74 -12.17
N ALA A 104 1.76 -3.25 -11.17
CA ALA A 104 1.26 -1.88 -11.17
C ALA A 104 2.40 -0.86 -11.28
N ILE A 105 3.49 -1.03 -10.53
CA ILE A 105 4.67 -0.16 -10.59
C ILE A 105 5.34 -0.20 -11.98
N VAL A 106 5.51 -1.38 -12.55
CA VAL A 106 6.09 -1.53 -13.91
C VAL A 106 5.22 -0.81 -14.94
N LEU A 107 3.90 -0.97 -14.87
CA LEU A 107 2.95 -0.29 -15.76
C LEU A 107 2.98 1.24 -15.57
N ILE A 108 3.04 1.72 -14.32
CA ILE A 108 3.19 3.14 -14.01
C ILE A 108 4.47 3.68 -14.63
N CYS A 109 5.60 2.99 -14.47
CA CYS A 109 6.86 3.38 -15.09
C CYS A 109 6.77 3.40 -16.62
N TYR A 110 6.16 2.39 -17.23
CA TYR A 110 5.95 2.31 -18.67
C TYR A 110 5.11 3.49 -19.19
N PHE A 111 3.95 3.74 -18.59
CA PHE A 111 3.08 4.83 -19.04
C PHE A 111 3.70 6.21 -18.78
N THR A 112 4.40 6.38 -17.66
CA THR A 112 4.96 7.68 -17.27
C THR A 112 6.23 8.00 -18.06
N PHE A 113 7.21 7.10 -18.10
CA PHE A 113 8.54 7.39 -18.69
C PHE A 113 8.63 7.07 -20.18
N TYR A 114 7.96 5.99 -20.65
CA TYR A 114 8.04 5.57 -22.04
C TYR A 114 6.92 6.20 -22.88
N ARG A 115 5.65 6.05 -22.47
CA ARG A 115 4.50 6.56 -23.22
C ARG A 115 4.21 8.04 -22.94
N ARG A 116 4.75 8.60 -21.86
CA ARG A 116 4.51 9.97 -21.38
C ARG A 116 3.02 10.32 -21.27
N LYS A 117 2.17 9.32 -20.98
CA LYS A 117 0.70 9.47 -20.86
C LYS A 117 0.27 9.59 -19.40
N LYS A 118 -0.85 10.29 -19.18
CA LYS A 118 -1.52 10.32 -17.87
C LYS A 118 -2.10 8.95 -17.56
N ILE A 119 -1.94 8.50 -16.31
CA ILE A 119 -2.66 7.35 -15.79
C ILE A 119 -4.03 7.88 -15.36
N THR A 120 -5.04 7.64 -16.16
CA THR A 120 -6.43 8.01 -15.86
C THR A 120 -7.13 6.89 -15.11
N ILE A 121 -8.26 7.18 -14.48
CA ILE A 121 -9.10 6.15 -13.87
C ILE A 121 -9.48 5.09 -14.92
N LYS A 122 -9.75 5.48 -16.17
CA LYS A 122 -9.99 4.52 -17.27
C LYS A 122 -8.82 3.59 -17.53
N THR A 123 -7.59 4.11 -17.45
CA THR A 123 -6.36 3.30 -17.58
C THR A 123 -6.23 2.31 -16.40
N LEU A 124 -6.55 2.75 -15.18
CA LEU A 124 -6.55 1.87 -14.01
C LEU A 124 -7.62 0.77 -14.14
N LEU A 125 -8.81 1.11 -14.57
CA LEU A 125 -9.90 0.14 -14.80
C LEU A 125 -9.56 -0.91 -15.86
N LEU A 126 -8.77 -0.55 -16.88
CA LEU A 126 -8.31 -1.51 -17.90
C LEU A 126 -7.45 -2.64 -17.30
N PHE A 127 -6.76 -2.39 -16.17
CA PHE A 127 -5.94 -3.39 -15.49
C PHE A 127 -6.68 -4.19 -14.42
N VAL A 128 -7.91 -3.80 -14.06
CA VAL A 128 -8.73 -4.54 -13.09
C VAL A 128 -8.91 -6.01 -13.49
N PRO A 129 -9.23 -6.37 -14.74
CA PRO A 129 -9.34 -7.77 -15.14
C PRO A 129 -8.05 -8.57 -14.92
N LEU A 130 -6.89 -7.98 -15.20
CA LEU A 130 -5.60 -8.62 -14.96
C LEU A 130 -5.34 -8.85 -13.46
N VAL A 131 -5.62 -7.84 -12.63
CA VAL A 131 -5.48 -7.95 -11.17
C VAL A 131 -6.44 -9.00 -10.61
N VAL A 132 -7.68 -9.02 -11.08
CA VAL A 132 -8.68 -10.02 -10.71
C VAL A 132 -8.24 -11.42 -11.12
N ALA A 133 -7.71 -11.60 -12.33
CA ALA A 133 -7.20 -12.89 -12.80
C ALA A 133 -6.05 -13.40 -11.94
N LEU A 134 -5.10 -12.53 -11.56
CA LEU A 134 -3.98 -12.89 -10.69
C LEU A 134 -4.41 -13.21 -9.24
N ALA A 135 -5.46 -12.56 -8.77
CA ALA A 135 -6.02 -12.76 -7.44
C ALA A 135 -7.16 -13.80 -7.44
N TRP A 136 -7.52 -14.38 -8.60
CA TRP A 136 -8.72 -15.21 -8.76
C TRP A 136 -8.81 -16.35 -7.75
N ASN A 137 -7.73 -17.09 -7.55
CA ASN A 137 -7.71 -18.20 -6.59
C ASN A 137 -8.02 -17.73 -5.17
N GLN A 138 -7.54 -16.54 -4.78
CA GLN A 138 -7.85 -15.97 -3.46
C GLN A 138 -9.28 -15.43 -3.39
N ILE A 139 -9.74 -14.77 -4.44
CA ILE A 139 -11.12 -14.27 -4.54
C ILE A 139 -12.08 -15.46 -4.48
N TYR A 140 -11.83 -16.50 -5.28
CA TYR A 140 -12.64 -17.71 -5.28
C TYR A 140 -12.68 -18.38 -3.90
N TYR A 141 -11.51 -18.56 -3.26
CA TYR A 141 -11.40 -19.16 -1.95
C TYR A 141 -12.19 -18.40 -0.88
N TYR A 142 -12.10 -17.06 -0.85
CA TYR A 142 -12.75 -16.25 0.18
C TYR A 142 -14.22 -15.94 -0.10
N PHE A 143 -14.66 -15.93 -1.34
CA PHE A 143 -16.00 -15.44 -1.72
C PHE A 143 -16.90 -16.48 -2.38
N PHE A 144 -16.35 -17.55 -2.95
CA PHE A 144 -17.12 -18.52 -3.73
C PHE A 144 -16.93 -19.99 -3.28
N SER A 145 -15.97 -20.30 -2.42
CA SER A 145 -15.79 -21.67 -1.91
C SER A 145 -16.82 -22.01 -0.84
N SER A 146 -16.99 -23.31 -0.56
CA SER A 146 -17.85 -23.81 0.52
C SER A 146 -17.46 -23.31 1.92
N ILE A 147 -16.26 -22.75 2.07
CA ILE A 147 -15.71 -22.14 3.29
C ILE A 147 -16.17 -20.68 3.45
N GLN A 148 -16.97 -20.16 2.52
CA GLN A 148 -17.41 -18.75 2.52
C GLN A 148 -18.01 -18.30 3.87
N GLY A 149 -18.86 -19.12 4.49
CA GLY A 149 -19.48 -18.86 5.81
C GLY A 149 -18.47 -18.70 6.93
N ASP A 150 -17.32 -19.39 6.86
CA ASP A 150 -16.27 -19.41 7.88
C ASP A 150 -15.12 -18.45 7.59
N SER A 151 -15.15 -17.78 6.44
CA SER A 151 -14.12 -16.81 6.09
C SER A 151 -14.26 -15.51 6.87
N ALA A 152 -13.32 -15.24 7.78
CA ALA A 152 -13.29 -14.03 8.60
C ALA A 152 -13.40 -12.74 7.77
N ARG A 153 -12.68 -12.64 6.64
CA ARG A 153 -12.70 -11.43 5.77
C ARG A 153 -14.05 -11.23 5.09
N TYR A 154 -14.67 -12.30 4.60
CA TYR A 154 -16.00 -12.25 4.02
C TYR A 154 -17.02 -11.78 5.06
N GLN A 155 -17.02 -12.40 6.23
CA GLN A 155 -17.94 -12.06 7.30
C GLN A 155 -17.75 -10.63 7.82
N LEU A 156 -16.51 -10.18 7.97
CA LEU A 156 -16.23 -8.78 8.30
C LEU A 156 -16.78 -7.81 7.23
N LEU A 157 -16.64 -8.14 5.93
CA LEU A 157 -17.14 -7.29 4.86
C LEU A 157 -18.68 -7.24 4.86
N ILE A 158 -19.35 -8.39 4.87
CA ILE A 158 -20.82 -8.44 4.78
C ILE A 158 -21.47 -7.80 6.02
N ASN A 159 -20.95 -8.10 7.21
CA ASN A 159 -21.51 -7.52 8.42
C ASN A 159 -21.18 -6.03 8.57
N SER A 160 -20.11 -5.51 7.94
CA SER A 160 -19.86 -4.07 7.92
C SER A 160 -21.01 -3.28 7.28
N PHE A 161 -21.69 -3.82 6.25
CA PHE A 161 -22.86 -3.19 5.65
C PHE A 161 -24.09 -3.22 6.58
N LYS A 162 -24.26 -4.28 7.39
CA LYS A 162 -25.30 -4.31 8.42
C LYS A 162 -25.02 -3.25 9.51
N VAL A 163 -23.76 -3.18 9.97
CA VAL A 163 -23.34 -2.17 10.95
C VAL A 163 -23.59 -0.75 10.44
N ILE A 164 -23.28 -0.44 9.15
CA ILE A 164 -23.61 0.86 8.55
C ILE A 164 -25.12 1.14 8.65
N LYS A 165 -25.96 0.17 8.31
CA LYS A 165 -27.42 0.33 8.32
C LYS A 165 -27.92 0.62 9.71
N ASP A 166 -27.46 -0.16 10.71
CA ASP A 166 -27.96 -0.08 12.09
C ASP A 166 -27.43 1.15 12.84
N HIS A 167 -26.26 1.69 12.43
CA HIS A 167 -25.63 2.88 13.00
C HIS A 167 -25.59 4.06 12.01
N PHE A 168 -26.58 4.13 11.12
CA PHE A 168 -26.68 5.21 10.12
C PHE A 168 -26.88 6.57 10.82
N PRO A 169 -26.22 7.66 10.32
CA PRO A 169 -25.32 7.73 9.18
C PRO A 169 -23.81 7.71 9.56
N ILE A 170 -23.44 7.74 10.83
CA ILE A 170 -22.09 8.01 11.36
C ILE A 170 -21.29 6.75 11.70
N GLY A 171 -21.92 5.55 11.63
CA GLY A 171 -21.27 4.29 11.96
C GLY A 171 -21.18 4.01 13.47
N SER A 172 -20.51 2.92 13.82
CA SER A 172 -20.42 2.42 15.19
C SER A 172 -19.36 3.11 16.06
N GLY A 173 -18.56 4.00 15.47
CA GLY A 173 -17.48 4.71 16.17
C GLY A 173 -16.11 4.06 16.02
N PHE A 174 -15.07 4.85 16.29
CA PHE A 174 -13.68 4.40 16.14
C PHE A 174 -13.31 3.27 17.13
N GLY A 175 -12.51 2.33 16.66
CA GLY A 175 -12.02 1.23 17.48
C GLY A 175 -13.05 0.11 17.74
N THR A 176 -14.25 0.18 17.15
CA THR A 176 -15.34 -0.77 17.43
C THR A 176 -15.39 -1.97 16.49
N TYR A 177 -14.87 -1.87 15.26
CA TYR A 177 -14.99 -2.91 14.24
C TYR A 177 -13.74 -3.04 13.36
N ALA A 178 -13.33 -4.27 13.06
CA ALA A 178 -12.27 -4.64 12.12
C ALA A 178 -10.94 -3.86 12.30
N SER A 179 -10.59 -3.51 13.53
CA SER A 179 -9.38 -2.76 13.88
C SER A 179 -8.59 -3.45 14.98
N TYR A 180 -7.32 -3.05 15.16
CA TYR A 180 -6.48 -3.56 16.24
C TYR A 180 -7.15 -3.40 17.61
N TYR A 181 -7.71 -2.21 17.89
CA TYR A 181 -8.35 -1.96 19.19
C TYR A 181 -9.65 -2.71 19.39
N SER A 182 -10.45 -2.90 18.32
CA SER A 182 -11.65 -3.72 18.41
C SER A 182 -11.36 -5.19 18.72
N GLY A 183 -10.20 -5.70 18.28
CA GLY A 183 -9.72 -7.03 18.66
C GLY A 183 -9.13 -7.07 20.06
N LYS A 184 -8.26 -6.10 20.41
CA LYS A 184 -7.57 -6.03 21.70
C LYS A 184 -8.55 -5.97 22.89
N TYR A 185 -9.61 -5.18 22.77
CA TYR A 185 -10.63 -5.01 23.82
C TYR A 185 -11.88 -5.84 23.55
N TYR A 186 -11.90 -6.59 22.48
CA TYR A 186 -12.98 -7.43 21.97
C TYR A 186 -14.35 -6.76 22.00
N SER A 187 -14.59 -5.97 20.97
CA SER A 187 -15.79 -5.15 20.84
C SER A 187 -17.09 -5.98 20.95
N PRO A 188 -18.10 -5.48 21.67
CA PRO A 188 -19.43 -6.12 21.77
C PRO A 188 -20.10 -6.34 20.41
N ILE A 189 -19.75 -5.56 19.38
CA ILE A 189 -20.29 -5.68 18.02
C ILE A 189 -20.09 -7.10 17.47
N TYR A 190 -18.98 -7.78 17.76
CA TYR A 190 -18.75 -9.13 17.27
C TYR A 190 -19.79 -10.13 17.81
N SER A 191 -20.22 -9.96 19.05
CA SER A 191 -21.30 -10.76 19.63
C SER A 191 -22.65 -10.41 19.01
N SER A 192 -22.96 -9.12 18.87
CA SER A 192 -24.25 -8.65 18.34
C SER A 192 -24.51 -9.08 16.90
N TYR A 193 -23.45 -9.28 16.11
CA TYR A 193 -23.55 -9.70 14.69
C TYR A 193 -23.17 -11.17 14.47
N GLY A 194 -23.07 -11.98 15.54
CA GLY A 194 -22.84 -13.42 15.42
C GLY A 194 -21.46 -13.82 14.91
N LEU A 195 -20.44 -12.98 15.10
CA LEU A 195 -19.09 -13.19 14.58
C LEU A 195 -18.19 -14.01 15.54
N THR A 196 -18.66 -14.27 16.74
CA THR A 196 -17.87 -14.89 17.82
C THR A 196 -17.50 -16.37 17.58
N GLY A 197 -18.20 -17.04 16.68
CA GLY A 197 -17.92 -18.45 16.30
C GLY A 197 -16.94 -18.61 15.14
N ILE A 198 -16.49 -17.51 14.53
CA ILE A 198 -15.66 -17.56 13.31
C ILE A 198 -14.20 -17.58 13.68
N TYR A 199 -13.43 -18.53 13.14
CA TYR A 199 -11.99 -18.64 13.38
C TYR A 199 -11.25 -17.33 13.04
N GLY A 200 -10.46 -16.83 13.99
CA GLY A 200 -9.73 -15.57 13.88
C GLY A 200 -10.55 -14.32 14.23
N LEU A 201 -11.85 -14.45 14.55
CA LEU A 201 -12.72 -13.40 15.07
C LEU A 201 -13.24 -13.69 16.48
N THR A 202 -12.82 -14.80 17.10
CA THR A 202 -13.22 -15.18 18.45
C THR A 202 -12.49 -14.35 19.50
N ARG A 203 -12.99 -14.33 20.74
CA ARG A 203 -12.36 -13.62 21.85
C ARG A 203 -10.95 -14.13 22.15
N ASP A 204 -10.74 -15.46 22.01
CA ASP A 204 -9.46 -16.11 22.27
C ASP A 204 -8.50 -16.06 21.09
N ASN A 205 -9.03 -15.82 19.88
CA ASN A 205 -8.25 -15.69 18.66
C ASN A 205 -8.75 -14.54 17.81
N THR A 206 -8.09 -13.40 17.89
CA THR A 206 -8.43 -12.15 17.18
C THR A 206 -7.52 -11.89 15.97
N SER A 207 -6.81 -12.93 15.49
CA SER A 207 -5.72 -12.77 14.50
C SER A 207 -6.15 -12.20 13.15
N PHE A 208 -7.43 -12.32 12.76
CA PHE A 208 -7.93 -11.83 11.48
C PHE A 208 -8.83 -10.58 11.60
N ILE A 209 -9.05 -10.07 12.79
CA ILE A 209 -9.92 -8.90 13.00
C ILE A 209 -9.39 -7.67 12.26
N SER A 210 -8.07 -7.41 12.30
CA SER A 210 -7.46 -6.24 11.67
C SER A 210 -6.96 -6.48 10.23
N ASP A 211 -7.32 -7.62 9.63
CA ASP A 211 -6.84 -8.01 8.30
C ASP A 211 -7.55 -7.32 7.13
N SER A 212 -8.51 -6.44 7.41
CA SER A 212 -9.35 -5.82 6.39
C SER A 212 -9.57 -4.34 6.67
N PHE A 213 -9.10 -3.47 5.77
CA PHE A 213 -9.22 -2.02 5.92
C PHE A 213 -10.63 -1.50 5.63
N TRP A 214 -11.22 -1.90 4.50
CA TRP A 214 -12.50 -1.34 4.06
C TRP A 214 -13.67 -1.65 4.97
N PRO A 215 -13.84 -2.87 5.51
CA PRO A 215 -14.84 -3.16 6.53
C PRO A 215 -14.71 -2.27 7.77
N MET A 216 -13.47 -1.95 8.18
CA MET A 216 -13.21 -1.03 9.28
C MET A 216 -13.74 0.38 8.97
N VAL A 217 -13.40 0.92 7.79
CA VAL A 217 -13.88 2.26 7.38
C VAL A 217 -15.40 2.27 7.31
N PHE A 218 -16.01 1.30 6.65
CA PHE A 218 -17.46 1.22 6.48
C PHE A 218 -18.20 1.18 7.82
N ALA A 219 -17.86 0.25 8.70
CA ALA A 219 -18.57 0.06 9.95
C ALA A 219 -18.31 1.19 10.95
N GLN A 220 -17.04 1.60 11.11
CA GLN A 220 -16.68 2.57 12.15
C GLN A 220 -17.12 4.00 11.81
N THR A 221 -17.04 4.41 10.55
CA THR A 221 -17.28 5.80 10.14
C THR A 221 -18.62 5.99 9.40
N GLY A 222 -19.34 4.91 9.16
CA GLY A 222 -20.63 4.93 8.49
C GLY A 222 -20.59 5.49 7.08
N LEU A 223 -21.75 5.93 6.60
CA LEU A 223 -21.87 6.48 5.25
C LEU A 223 -21.11 7.81 5.10
N ILE A 224 -21.24 8.70 6.08
CA ILE A 224 -20.61 10.03 6.03
C ILE A 224 -19.09 9.91 5.97
N GLY A 225 -18.48 9.14 6.89
CA GLY A 225 -17.03 8.97 6.92
C GLY A 225 -16.49 8.21 5.71
N THR A 226 -17.21 7.21 5.21
CA THR A 226 -16.85 6.49 3.98
C THR A 226 -16.80 7.43 2.78
N VAL A 227 -17.83 8.27 2.60
CA VAL A 227 -17.87 9.27 1.51
C VAL A 227 -16.76 10.30 1.69
N ALA A 228 -16.56 10.80 2.91
CA ALA A 228 -15.50 11.78 3.21
C ALA A 228 -14.10 11.20 2.89
N PHE A 229 -13.84 9.94 3.26
CA PHE A 229 -12.59 9.25 2.96
C PHE A 229 -12.41 9.06 1.44
N GLY A 230 -13.46 8.64 0.74
CA GLY A 230 -13.47 8.56 -0.73
C GLY A 230 -13.16 9.90 -1.40
N CYS A 231 -13.78 10.98 -0.93
CA CYS A 231 -13.51 12.34 -1.41
C CYS A 231 -12.06 12.77 -1.14
N ALA A 232 -11.49 12.42 0.02
CA ALA A 232 -10.09 12.68 0.34
C ALA A 232 -9.14 11.95 -0.61
N LEU A 233 -9.39 10.68 -0.90
CA LEU A 233 -8.60 9.90 -1.87
C LEU A 233 -8.71 10.48 -3.29
N LEU A 234 -9.90 10.90 -3.72
CA LEU A 234 -10.10 11.54 -5.02
C LEU A 234 -9.37 12.89 -5.11
N ARG A 235 -9.38 13.69 -4.04
CA ARG A 235 -8.62 14.94 -3.97
C ARG A 235 -7.12 14.69 -4.06
N LEU A 236 -6.62 13.71 -3.29
CA LEU A 236 -5.21 13.30 -3.32
C LEU A 236 -4.81 12.86 -4.74
N PHE A 237 -5.60 12.01 -5.38
CA PHE A 237 -5.37 11.58 -6.75
C PHE A 237 -5.33 12.76 -7.73
N LYS A 238 -6.28 13.71 -7.63
CA LYS A 238 -6.30 14.92 -8.46
C LYS A 238 -5.05 15.78 -8.26
N GLN A 239 -4.57 15.93 -7.02
CA GLN A 239 -3.35 16.65 -6.71
C GLN A 239 -2.13 15.96 -7.32
N ILE A 240 -2.01 14.64 -7.19
CA ILE A 240 -0.93 13.86 -7.83
C ILE A 240 -0.96 14.04 -9.36
N GLN A 241 -2.14 14.12 -10.00
CA GLN A 241 -2.23 14.37 -11.44
C GLN A 241 -1.67 15.74 -11.85
N LYS A 242 -1.69 16.75 -10.98
CA LYS A 242 -1.10 18.06 -11.24
C LYS A 242 0.43 18.01 -11.24
N ILE A 243 1.04 17.25 -10.34
CA ILE A 243 2.50 17.07 -10.22
C ILE A 243 3.14 16.63 -11.54
N ARG A 244 2.40 15.87 -12.36
CA ARG A 244 2.88 15.41 -13.67
C ARG A 244 3.35 16.52 -14.58
N ILE A 245 2.76 17.71 -14.51
CA ILE A 245 3.10 18.87 -15.35
C ILE A 245 4.50 19.35 -14.99
N THR A 246 4.84 19.33 -13.70
CA THR A 246 6.12 19.82 -13.18
C THR A 246 7.21 18.75 -13.23
N SER A 247 6.88 17.50 -12.85
CA SER A 247 7.87 16.41 -12.80
C SER A 247 7.25 15.03 -13.02
N MET A 248 7.67 14.38 -14.11
CA MET A 248 7.28 12.98 -14.36
C MET A 248 7.83 12.01 -13.29
N ALA A 249 9.01 12.30 -12.75
CA ALA A 249 9.64 11.49 -11.71
C ALA A 249 8.85 11.55 -10.40
N PHE A 250 8.47 12.75 -9.96
CA PHE A 250 7.64 12.95 -8.77
C PHE A 250 6.25 12.34 -8.96
N TYR A 251 5.66 12.50 -10.15
CA TYR A 251 4.40 11.87 -10.48
C TYR A 251 4.47 10.33 -10.41
N ALA A 252 5.50 9.71 -11.02
CA ALA A 252 5.68 8.26 -10.96
C ALA A 252 5.85 7.76 -9.52
N SER A 253 6.61 8.49 -8.70
CA SER A 253 6.77 8.20 -7.28
C SER A 253 5.44 8.24 -6.54
N ALA A 254 4.72 9.36 -6.61
CA ALA A 254 3.48 9.57 -5.88
C ALA A 254 2.38 8.58 -6.27
N ILE A 255 2.20 8.34 -7.58
CA ILE A 255 1.17 7.40 -8.06
C ILE A 255 1.52 5.94 -7.71
N SER A 256 2.80 5.55 -7.71
CA SER A 256 3.23 4.20 -7.31
C SER A 256 2.94 3.93 -5.84
N VAL A 257 3.24 4.88 -4.97
CA VAL A 257 3.02 4.78 -3.53
C VAL A 257 1.52 4.78 -3.19
N LEU A 258 0.72 5.63 -3.85
CA LEU A 258 -0.74 5.62 -3.71
C LEU A 258 -1.34 4.30 -4.19
N SER A 259 -0.89 3.78 -5.34
CA SER A 259 -1.34 2.49 -5.88
C SER A 259 -1.04 1.35 -4.91
N TYR A 260 0.13 1.36 -4.26
CA TYR A 260 0.46 0.41 -3.20
C TYR A 260 -0.56 0.46 -2.07
N LEU A 261 -0.84 1.65 -1.50
CA LEU A 261 -1.80 1.78 -0.40
C LEU A 261 -3.19 1.27 -0.77
N LEU A 262 -3.66 1.57 -1.99
CA LEU A 262 -4.96 1.10 -2.48
C LEU A 262 -4.99 -0.42 -2.68
N ILE A 263 -3.97 -1.01 -3.30
CA ILE A 263 -3.91 -2.46 -3.52
C ILE A 263 -3.74 -3.20 -2.19
N ALA A 264 -2.85 -2.74 -1.32
CA ALA A 264 -2.61 -3.38 -0.03
C ALA A 264 -3.85 -3.31 0.88
N SER A 265 -4.61 -2.20 0.84
CA SER A 265 -5.83 -2.02 1.65
C SER A 265 -6.94 -3.02 1.35
N THR A 266 -6.89 -3.73 0.22
CA THR A 266 -7.87 -4.78 -0.09
C THR A 266 -7.73 -6.03 0.80
N ALA A 267 -6.56 -6.23 1.41
CA ALA A 267 -6.24 -7.44 2.17
C ALA A 267 -5.43 -7.18 3.44
N GLU A 268 -5.25 -5.94 3.85
CA GLU A 268 -4.63 -5.52 5.13
C GLU A 268 -4.98 -4.07 5.44
N SER A 269 -4.85 -3.67 6.68
CA SER A 269 -5.15 -2.29 7.13
C SER A 269 -4.04 -1.31 6.76
N ALA A 270 -3.65 -1.27 5.46
CA ALA A 270 -2.47 -0.57 4.95
C ALA A 270 -2.43 0.93 5.28
N PHE A 271 -3.58 1.63 5.27
CA PHE A 271 -3.64 3.07 5.55
C PHE A 271 -3.44 3.43 7.03
N VAL A 272 -3.70 2.51 7.94
CA VAL A 272 -3.57 2.72 9.40
C VAL A 272 -2.40 1.94 10.00
N HIS A 273 -1.67 1.17 9.19
CA HIS A 273 -0.47 0.48 9.64
C HIS A 273 0.69 1.48 9.82
N PRO A 274 1.59 1.31 10.81
CA PRO A 274 2.72 2.22 11.03
C PRO A 274 3.58 2.50 9.80
N VAL A 275 3.71 1.56 8.87
CA VAL A 275 4.43 1.76 7.59
C VAL A 275 3.77 2.80 6.67
N ALA A 276 2.50 3.15 6.89
CA ALA A 276 1.86 4.22 6.13
C ALA A 276 2.38 5.61 6.49
N ILE A 277 2.94 5.79 7.69
CA ILE A 277 3.45 7.09 8.16
C ILE A 277 4.58 7.61 7.26
N PRO A 278 5.70 6.89 7.03
CA PRO A 278 6.75 7.36 6.14
C PRO A 278 6.26 7.54 4.70
N ILE A 279 5.30 6.73 4.26
CA ILE A 279 4.68 6.85 2.94
C ILE A 279 3.88 8.16 2.83
N ALA A 280 3.07 8.48 3.83
CA ALA A 280 2.29 9.73 3.85
C ALA A 280 3.20 10.96 3.92
N LEU A 281 4.24 10.92 4.75
CA LEU A 281 5.24 11.98 4.83
C LEU A 281 5.95 12.18 3.48
N TRP A 282 6.32 11.09 2.81
CA TRP A 282 6.95 11.15 1.49
C TRP A 282 6.03 11.77 0.43
N LEU A 283 4.75 11.39 0.41
CA LEU A 283 3.75 12.03 -0.45
C LEU A 283 3.67 13.54 -0.17
N GLY A 284 3.61 13.94 1.10
CA GLY A 284 3.61 15.34 1.50
C GLY A 284 4.85 16.10 1.02
N VAL A 285 6.03 15.49 1.14
CA VAL A 285 7.29 16.08 0.64
C VAL A 285 7.25 16.28 -0.87
N ILE A 286 6.83 15.27 -1.65
CA ILE A 286 6.74 15.37 -3.11
C ILE A 286 5.75 16.45 -3.53
N MET A 287 4.57 16.45 -2.92
CA MET A 287 3.50 17.41 -3.27
C MET A 287 3.89 18.86 -2.96
N ASN A 288 4.76 19.07 -1.98
CA ASN A 288 5.21 20.41 -1.61
C ASN A 288 6.40 20.92 -2.47
N GLN A 289 7.09 20.04 -3.22
CA GLN A 289 8.17 20.47 -4.12
C GLN A 289 7.67 21.33 -5.29
N ASP A 290 6.43 21.13 -5.74
CA ASP A 290 5.86 21.86 -6.90
C ASP A 290 5.58 23.34 -6.59
N THR A 291 5.28 23.69 -5.35
CA THR A 291 5.00 25.08 -4.94
C THR A 291 6.27 25.96 -4.95
N PHE A 292 7.45 25.35 -4.86
CA PHE A 292 8.71 26.07 -4.74
C PHE A 292 9.36 26.40 -6.09
N ASP A 293 9.08 25.62 -7.14
CA ASP A 293 9.63 25.90 -8.47
C ASP A 293 8.92 27.06 -9.17
N VAL A 294 7.68 27.37 -8.78
CA VAL A 294 6.91 28.51 -9.32
C VAL A 294 7.35 29.84 -8.67
N GLU A 295 7.70 29.81 -7.38
CA GLU A 295 8.15 31.01 -6.66
C GLU A 295 9.64 31.36 -6.92
N GLY A 296 10.47 30.36 -7.25
CA GLY A 296 11.90 30.56 -7.54
C GLY A 296 12.22 31.02 -8.95
N GLY A 297 11.25 30.97 -9.87
CA GLY A 297 11.42 31.40 -11.28
C GLY A 297 11.24 32.89 -11.53
N ASN A 298 10.86 33.68 -10.54
CA ASN A 298 10.61 35.13 -10.64
C ASN A 298 11.70 35.99 -9.95
N HIS A 299 12.97 35.64 -10.05
CA HIS A 299 13.99 36.62 -9.81
C HIS A 299 14.50 37.11 -11.20
N PRO A 300 14.08 38.29 -11.65
CA PRO A 300 14.74 38.93 -12.76
C PRO A 300 16.18 39.24 -12.32
N ASN A 301 17.13 38.87 -13.18
CA ASN A 301 18.50 39.32 -13.06
C ASN A 301 18.53 40.84 -12.96
N GLY A 302 18.93 41.34 -11.80
CA GLY A 302 19.44 42.67 -11.61
C GLY A 302 20.93 42.60 -11.31
#